data_5b6619c3f120943f3ea3a386ab63cee6
#
_entry.id   5b6619c3f120943f3ea3a386ab63cee6
#
_cell.length_a   1.000
_cell.length_b   1.000
_cell.length_c   1.000
_cell.angle_alpha   90.00
_cell.angle_beta   90.00
_cell.angle_gamma   90.00
#
_symmetry.space_group_name_H-M   'P 1'
#
loop_
_entity.id
_entity.type
_entity.pdbx_description
1 polymer ?
#
loop_
_entity_poly.entity_id
_entity_poly.type
_entity_poly.pdbx_seq_one_letter_code
_entity_poly.pdbx_strand_id
1 'polypeptide(L)'
;MKTLFRLLRRLVVLVCIAAVLLTALPPLAREADRLLYPRKYSRQVEQWAAEYELDPLLVYAFIRTESGFDPAATSSVEARGLMQMTEETFIWLRSKIAPDEDLTFDELYDPDVSIRFGCYYIHLCMERYGGDVATAAA
;
A
#
# COMPACT_ATOMS: atom_id res chain seq x y z
N MET A 1 41.24 24.04 34.98
CA MET A 1 41.29 22.61 34.64
C MET A 1 39.97 21.88 34.89
N LYS A 2 39.34 21.98 36.07
CA LYS A 2 38.06 21.24 36.36
C LYS A 2 36.88 21.59 35.47
N THR A 3 36.73 22.85 35.03
CA THR A 3 35.67 23.32 34.13
C THR A 3 35.84 22.78 32.70
N LEU A 4 37.06 22.80 32.18
CA LEU A 4 37.37 22.28 30.85
C LEU A 4 37.10 20.76 30.77
N PHE A 5 37.48 20.01 31.81
CA PHE A 5 37.22 18.57 31.89
C PHE A 5 35.71 18.26 31.95
N ARG A 6 34.91 19.07 32.65
CA ARG A 6 33.44 18.94 32.67
C ARG A 6 32.81 19.22 31.32
N LEU A 7 33.28 20.22 30.58
CA LEU A 7 32.82 20.56 29.24
C LEU A 7 33.15 19.42 28.25
N LEU A 8 34.40 18.93 28.30
CA LEU A 8 34.83 17.82 27.43
C LEU A 8 33.99 16.55 27.67
N ARG A 9 33.75 16.20 28.94
CA ARG A 9 32.88 15.05 29.28
C ARG A 9 31.45 15.23 28.77
N ARG A 10 30.87 16.42 28.87
CA ARG A 10 29.55 16.72 28.34
C ARG A 10 29.50 16.57 26.81
N LEU A 11 30.53 17.07 26.14
CA LEU A 11 30.65 16.95 24.68
C LEU A 11 30.72 15.49 24.26
N VAL A 12 31.55 14.68 24.93
CA VAL A 12 31.65 13.23 24.64
C VAL A 12 30.31 12.54 24.85
N VAL A 13 29.60 12.82 25.93
CA VAL A 13 28.26 12.27 26.19
C VAL A 13 27.27 12.65 25.08
N LEU A 14 27.25 13.90 24.65
CA LEU A 14 26.38 14.35 23.55
C LEU A 14 26.71 13.67 22.23
N VAL A 15 28.00 13.51 21.92
CA VAL A 15 28.44 12.80 20.71
C VAL A 15 28.03 11.32 20.78
N CYS A 16 28.18 10.66 21.93
CA CYS A 16 27.74 9.27 22.11
C CYS A 16 26.21 9.15 21.97
N ILE A 17 25.44 10.07 22.56
CA ILE A 17 23.96 10.08 22.38
C ILE A 17 23.59 10.27 20.92
N ALA A 18 24.21 11.22 20.24
CA ALA A 18 23.97 11.47 18.82
C ALA A 18 24.30 10.23 17.96
N ALA A 19 25.42 9.57 18.23
CA ALA A 19 25.82 8.36 17.55
C ALA A 19 24.82 7.21 17.78
N VAL A 20 24.34 7.02 19.00
CA VAL A 20 23.31 6.02 19.33
C VAL A 20 21.99 6.35 18.61
N LEU A 21 21.56 7.59 18.61
CA LEU A 21 20.34 8.01 17.91
C LEU A 21 20.46 7.78 16.40
N LEU A 22 21.57 8.15 15.79
CA LEU A 22 21.81 7.98 14.36
C LEU A 22 21.87 6.50 13.93
N THR A 23 22.32 5.62 14.81
CA THR A 23 22.43 4.19 14.49
C THR A 23 21.20 3.38 14.87
N ALA A 24 20.50 3.73 15.94
CA ALA A 24 19.35 2.98 16.47
C ALA A 24 18.00 3.43 15.91
N LEU A 25 17.81 4.72 15.61
CA LEU A 25 16.54 5.23 15.07
C LEU A 25 16.16 4.65 13.70
N PRO A 26 17.07 4.55 12.71
CA PRO A 26 16.69 4.01 11.39
C PRO A 26 16.18 2.57 11.40
N PRO A 27 16.83 1.62 12.10
CA PRO A 27 16.31 0.25 12.16
C PRO A 27 14.98 0.16 12.93
N LEU A 28 14.82 0.94 14.00
CA LEU A 28 13.57 0.98 14.77
C LEU A 28 12.42 1.57 13.96
N ALA A 29 12.67 2.63 13.18
CA ALA A 29 11.68 3.20 12.27
C ALA A 29 11.26 2.20 11.19
N ARG A 30 12.22 1.47 10.58
CA ARG A 30 11.93 0.42 9.58
C ARG A 30 11.10 -0.73 10.16
N GLU A 31 11.33 -1.11 11.41
CA GLU A 31 10.54 -2.15 12.06
C GLU A 31 9.13 -1.66 12.38
N ALA A 32 8.99 -0.42 12.83
CA ALA A 32 7.70 0.23 13.00
C ALA A 32 6.92 0.33 11.68
N ASP A 33 7.60 0.69 10.57
CA ASP A 33 7.00 0.73 9.24
C ASP A 33 6.50 -0.66 8.80
N ARG A 34 7.26 -1.72 9.05
CA ARG A 34 6.83 -3.10 8.72
C ARG A 34 5.59 -3.54 9.50
N LEU A 35 5.48 -3.12 10.75
CA LEU A 35 4.31 -3.43 11.60
C LEU A 35 3.08 -2.58 11.23
N LEU A 36 3.30 -1.32 10.89
CA LEU A 36 2.24 -0.38 10.53
C LEU A 36 1.75 -0.56 9.08
N TYR A 37 2.66 -1.00 8.18
CA TYR A 37 2.40 -1.17 6.75
C TYR A 37 2.79 -2.58 6.30
N PRO A 38 2.03 -3.61 6.67
CA PRO A 38 2.31 -4.98 6.25
C PRO A 38 2.21 -5.07 4.72
N ARG A 39 3.32 -5.47 4.08
CA ARG A 39 3.36 -5.71 2.63
C ARG A 39 2.86 -7.12 2.30
N LYS A 40 1.62 -7.42 2.72
CA LYS A 40 0.95 -8.65 2.29
C LYS A 40 0.72 -8.60 0.78
N TYR A 41 0.75 -9.75 0.12
CA TYR A 41 0.51 -9.86 -1.32
C TYR A 41 1.53 -9.09 -2.19
N SER A 42 2.79 -8.96 -1.74
CA SER A 42 3.81 -8.12 -2.41
C SER A 42 4.02 -8.53 -3.86
N ARG A 43 4.03 -9.82 -4.15
CA ARG A 43 4.18 -10.32 -5.52
C ARG A 43 3.08 -9.81 -6.45
N GLN A 44 1.82 -9.92 -6.04
CA GLN A 44 0.66 -9.48 -6.82
C GLN A 44 0.63 -7.97 -6.97
N VAL A 45 0.88 -7.25 -5.86
CA VAL A 45 0.92 -5.78 -5.90
C VAL A 45 2.02 -5.27 -6.83
N GLU A 46 3.25 -5.80 -6.73
CA GLU A 46 4.37 -5.38 -7.58
C GLU A 46 4.11 -5.73 -9.06
N GLN A 47 3.56 -6.92 -9.32
CA GLN A 47 3.24 -7.36 -10.67
C GLN A 47 2.19 -6.45 -11.33
N TRP A 48 1.03 -6.27 -10.69
CA TRP A 48 -0.07 -5.53 -11.28
C TRP A 48 0.10 -4.01 -11.24
N ALA A 49 0.84 -3.49 -10.24
CA ALA A 49 1.25 -2.09 -10.25
C ALA A 49 2.19 -1.78 -11.43
N ALA A 50 3.15 -2.66 -11.72
CA ALA A 50 4.04 -2.50 -12.87
C ALA A 50 3.29 -2.59 -14.21
N GLU A 51 2.33 -3.53 -14.34
CA GLU A 51 1.51 -3.71 -15.54
C GLU A 51 0.69 -2.46 -15.88
N TYR A 52 0.14 -1.79 -14.85
CA TYR A 52 -0.73 -0.62 -15.03
C TYR A 52 -0.04 0.71 -14.68
N GLU A 53 1.30 0.73 -14.65
CA GLU A 53 2.12 1.95 -14.44
C GLU A 53 1.76 2.73 -13.16
N LEU A 54 1.45 1.99 -12.07
CA LEU A 54 1.11 2.55 -10.77
C LEU A 54 2.29 2.48 -9.78
N ASP A 55 2.33 3.40 -8.81
CA ASP A 55 3.19 3.24 -7.65
C ASP A 55 2.65 2.11 -6.76
N PRO A 56 3.44 1.05 -6.46
CA PRO A 56 3.02 -0.02 -5.55
C PRO A 56 2.56 0.49 -4.17
N LEU A 57 3.13 1.59 -3.68
CA LEU A 57 2.71 2.18 -2.40
C LEU A 57 1.28 2.73 -2.46
N LEU A 58 0.87 3.24 -3.59
CA LEU A 58 -0.52 3.66 -3.83
C LEU A 58 -1.46 2.46 -3.73
N VAL A 59 -1.14 1.35 -4.38
CA VAL A 59 -1.94 0.12 -4.33
C VAL A 59 -2.06 -0.41 -2.90
N TYR A 60 -0.95 -0.44 -2.14
CA TYR A 60 -0.98 -0.79 -0.71
C TYR A 60 -1.88 0.12 0.12
N ALA A 61 -1.89 1.43 -0.16
CA ALA A 61 -2.74 2.39 0.54
C ALA A 61 -4.23 2.10 0.27
N PHE A 62 -4.61 1.81 -0.98
CA PHE A 62 -5.97 1.39 -1.32
C PHE A 62 -6.36 0.10 -0.58
N ILE A 63 -5.59 -0.99 -0.70
CA ILE A 63 -5.89 -2.26 -0.03
C ILE A 63 -6.07 -2.07 1.48
N ARG A 64 -5.24 -1.24 2.10
CA ARG A 64 -5.35 -0.95 3.53
C ARG A 64 -6.64 -0.22 3.88
N THR A 65 -7.03 0.76 3.09
CA THR A 65 -8.23 1.59 3.32
C THR A 65 -9.50 0.79 3.06
N GLU A 66 -9.51 0.00 1.98
CA GLU A 66 -10.68 -0.73 1.52
C GLU A 66 -11.01 -1.96 2.39
N SER A 67 -10.00 -2.77 2.71
CA SER A 67 -10.22 -4.06 3.39
C SER A 67 -9.34 -4.30 4.61
N GLY A 68 -8.37 -3.43 4.90
CA GLY A 68 -7.36 -3.74 5.91
C GLY A 68 -6.53 -4.99 5.60
N PHE A 69 -6.37 -5.34 4.33
CA PHE A 69 -5.73 -6.58 3.85
C PHE A 69 -6.52 -7.87 4.15
N ASP A 70 -7.83 -7.79 4.32
CA ASP A 70 -8.69 -8.97 4.45
C ASP A 70 -9.24 -9.37 3.06
N PRO A 71 -8.82 -10.50 2.49
CA PRO A 71 -9.28 -10.93 1.17
C PRO A 71 -10.75 -11.39 1.18
N ALA A 72 -11.29 -11.75 2.35
CA ALA A 72 -12.67 -12.19 2.50
C ALA A 72 -13.63 -11.04 2.85
N ALA A 73 -13.16 -9.79 2.84
CA ALA A 73 -13.97 -8.64 3.19
C ALA A 73 -15.17 -8.48 2.25
N THR A 74 -16.34 -8.24 2.85
CA THR A 74 -17.58 -7.89 2.14
C THR A 74 -18.24 -6.71 2.86
N SER A 75 -18.55 -5.65 2.14
CA SER A 75 -19.19 -4.46 2.71
C SER A 75 -20.72 -4.59 2.76
N SER A 76 -21.38 -3.63 3.39
CA SER A 76 -22.86 -3.54 3.44
C SER A 76 -23.49 -3.32 2.06
N VAL A 77 -22.72 -2.88 1.08
CA VAL A 77 -23.15 -2.69 -0.31
C VAL A 77 -22.62 -3.81 -1.23
N GLU A 78 -22.28 -4.96 -0.65
CA GLU A 78 -21.78 -6.16 -1.34
C GLU A 78 -20.47 -5.94 -2.13
N ALA A 79 -19.69 -4.89 -1.83
CA ALA A 79 -18.36 -4.76 -2.38
C ALA A 79 -17.43 -5.83 -1.78
N ARG A 80 -16.55 -6.45 -2.60
CA ARG A 80 -15.80 -7.67 -2.24
C ARG A 80 -14.30 -7.55 -2.40
N GLY A 81 -13.60 -8.34 -1.58
CA GLY A 81 -12.18 -8.59 -1.67
C GLY A 81 -11.27 -7.46 -1.21
N LEU A 82 -9.99 -7.55 -1.55
CA LEU A 82 -8.96 -6.62 -1.09
C LEU A 82 -9.21 -5.17 -1.53
N MET A 83 -9.81 -4.97 -2.70
CA MET A 83 -10.03 -3.65 -3.31
C MET A 83 -11.50 -3.21 -3.26
N GLN A 84 -12.35 -3.94 -2.52
CA GLN A 84 -13.77 -3.63 -2.28
C GLN A 84 -14.52 -3.21 -3.56
N MET A 85 -14.46 -4.06 -4.57
CA MET A 85 -15.11 -3.81 -5.84
C MET A 85 -16.58 -4.29 -5.81
N THR A 86 -17.47 -3.47 -6.37
CA THR A 86 -18.88 -3.85 -6.55
C THR A 86 -19.06 -4.73 -7.79
N GLU A 87 -20.15 -5.49 -7.84
CA GLU A 87 -20.44 -6.39 -8.97
C GLU A 87 -20.56 -5.65 -10.30
N GLU A 88 -21.22 -4.49 -10.30
CA GLU A 88 -21.37 -3.66 -11.51
C GLU A 88 -20.00 -3.24 -12.06
N THR A 89 -19.11 -2.74 -11.18
CA THR A 89 -17.75 -2.35 -11.54
C THR A 89 -16.95 -3.54 -12.05
N PHE A 90 -17.04 -4.69 -11.37
CA PHE A 90 -16.36 -5.92 -11.79
C PHE A 90 -16.78 -6.36 -13.19
N ILE A 91 -18.09 -6.45 -13.47
CA ILE A 91 -18.62 -6.85 -14.77
C ILE A 91 -18.12 -5.89 -15.87
N TRP A 92 -18.15 -4.60 -15.60
CA TRP A 92 -17.66 -3.59 -16.54
C TRP A 92 -16.16 -3.76 -16.81
N LEU A 93 -15.33 -3.89 -15.78
CA LEU A 93 -13.88 -4.07 -15.93
C LEU A 93 -13.54 -5.42 -16.60
N ARG A 94 -14.24 -6.50 -16.24
CA ARG A 94 -14.05 -7.82 -16.86
C ARG A 94 -14.22 -7.73 -18.37
N SER A 95 -15.22 -6.99 -18.84
CA SER A 95 -15.42 -6.79 -20.28
C SER A 95 -14.25 -6.07 -20.98
N LYS A 96 -13.37 -5.41 -20.23
CA LYS A 96 -12.21 -4.66 -20.74
C LYS A 96 -10.92 -5.48 -20.74
N ILE A 97 -10.62 -6.17 -19.62
CA ILE A 97 -9.31 -6.79 -19.41
C ILE A 97 -9.34 -8.32 -19.36
N ALA A 98 -10.53 -8.91 -19.32
CA ALA A 98 -10.69 -10.36 -19.20
C ALA A 98 -11.95 -10.89 -19.91
N PRO A 99 -12.25 -10.46 -21.17
CA PRO A 99 -13.51 -10.81 -21.84
C PRO A 99 -13.66 -12.31 -22.09
N ASP A 100 -12.54 -13.03 -22.25
CA ASP A 100 -12.49 -14.44 -22.57
C ASP A 100 -12.24 -15.32 -21.32
N GLU A 101 -12.07 -14.71 -20.13
CA GLU A 101 -11.89 -15.42 -18.88
C GLU A 101 -13.25 -15.71 -18.22
N ASP A 102 -13.45 -16.94 -17.76
CA ASP A 102 -14.66 -17.34 -17.03
C ASP A 102 -14.54 -16.96 -15.55
N LEU A 103 -14.50 -15.65 -15.28
CA LEU A 103 -14.42 -15.09 -13.94
C LEU A 103 -15.80 -14.69 -13.46
N THR A 104 -16.15 -15.13 -12.26
CA THR A 104 -17.35 -14.74 -11.54
C THR A 104 -17.02 -13.66 -10.51
N PHE A 105 -18.04 -13.02 -9.96
CA PHE A 105 -17.87 -11.99 -8.95
C PHE A 105 -17.22 -12.50 -7.64
N ASP A 106 -17.38 -13.80 -7.34
CA ASP A 106 -16.79 -14.45 -6.17
C ASP A 106 -15.25 -14.56 -6.26
N GLU A 107 -14.68 -14.55 -7.47
CA GLU A 107 -13.21 -14.54 -7.61
C GLU A 107 -12.54 -13.28 -7.10
N LEU A 108 -13.27 -12.21 -6.79
CA LEU A 108 -12.72 -11.06 -6.09
C LEU A 108 -12.22 -11.36 -4.67
N TYR A 109 -12.58 -12.51 -4.10
CA TYR A 109 -11.96 -13.02 -2.86
C TYR A 109 -10.57 -13.61 -3.09
N ASP A 110 -10.20 -13.93 -4.34
CA ASP A 110 -8.81 -14.25 -4.68
C ASP A 110 -7.98 -12.97 -4.72
N PRO A 111 -6.86 -12.91 -3.96
CA PRO A 111 -6.01 -11.73 -3.91
C PRO A 111 -5.45 -11.28 -5.26
N ASP A 112 -5.12 -12.22 -6.16
CA ASP A 112 -4.55 -11.89 -7.46
C ASP A 112 -5.59 -11.22 -8.36
N VAL A 113 -6.80 -11.77 -8.41
CA VAL A 113 -7.93 -11.21 -9.18
C VAL A 113 -8.30 -9.84 -8.61
N SER A 114 -8.49 -9.73 -7.29
CA SER A 114 -8.88 -8.47 -6.66
C SER A 114 -7.88 -7.35 -6.92
N ILE A 115 -6.57 -7.63 -6.78
CA ILE A 115 -5.50 -6.64 -7.00
C ILE A 115 -5.40 -6.29 -8.49
N ARG A 116 -5.47 -7.28 -9.41
CA ARG A 116 -5.46 -7.07 -10.86
C ARG A 116 -6.53 -6.07 -11.29
N PHE A 117 -7.77 -6.35 -10.93
CA PHE A 117 -8.91 -5.52 -11.31
C PHE A 117 -8.87 -4.14 -10.64
N GLY A 118 -8.47 -4.09 -9.35
CA GLY A 118 -8.33 -2.84 -8.62
C GLY A 118 -7.23 -1.95 -9.19
N CYS A 119 -6.07 -2.49 -9.56
CA CYS A 119 -5.00 -1.73 -10.21
C CYS A 119 -5.47 -1.15 -11.55
N TYR A 120 -6.17 -1.94 -12.37
CA TYR A 120 -6.71 -1.42 -13.62
C TYR A 120 -7.73 -0.28 -13.39
N TYR A 121 -8.60 -0.42 -12.39
CA TYR A 121 -9.55 0.63 -12.02
C TYR A 121 -8.84 1.92 -11.59
N ILE A 122 -7.82 1.82 -10.74
CA ILE A 122 -7.00 2.97 -10.32
C ILE A 122 -6.33 3.62 -11.55
N HIS A 123 -5.74 2.83 -12.43
CA HIS A 123 -5.14 3.31 -13.67
C HIS A 123 -6.13 4.15 -14.51
N LEU A 124 -7.33 3.65 -14.74
CA LEU A 124 -8.36 4.39 -15.46
C LEU A 124 -8.75 5.72 -14.77
N CYS A 125 -8.84 5.69 -13.43
CA CYS A 125 -9.10 6.91 -12.67
C CYS A 125 -7.95 7.91 -12.81
N MET A 126 -6.70 7.45 -12.73
CA MET A 126 -5.51 8.30 -12.89
C MET A 126 -5.44 8.91 -14.29
N GLU A 127 -5.71 8.14 -15.36
CA GLU A 127 -5.79 8.66 -16.72
C GLU A 127 -6.88 9.75 -16.85
N ARG A 128 -8.05 9.48 -16.29
CA ARG A 128 -9.19 10.41 -16.37
C ARG A 128 -8.94 11.73 -15.65
N TYR A 129 -8.22 11.71 -14.54
CA TYR A 129 -7.98 12.90 -13.69
C TYR A 129 -6.55 13.43 -13.80
N GLY A 130 -5.83 13.10 -14.89
CA GLY A 130 -4.52 13.66 -15.20
C GLY A 130 -3.43 13.35 -14.18
N GLY A 131 -3.53 12.21 -13.50
CA GLY A 131 -2.53 11.74 -12.51
C GLY A 131 -2.72 12.33 -11.11
N ASP A 132 -3.80 13.09 -10.84
CA ASP A 132 -4.09 13.57 -9.49
C ASP A 132 -4.67 12.45 -8.62
N VAL A 133 -3.81 11.89 -7.76
CA VAL A 133 -4.16 10.81 -6.84
C VAL A 133 -5.29 11.20 -5.88
N ALA A 134 -5.32 12.44 -5.39
CA ALA A 134 -6.34 12.89 -4.44
C ALA A 134 -7.73 12.92 -5.09
N THR A 135 -7.82 13.35 -6.34
CA THR A 135 -9.08 13.36 -7.10
C THR A 135 -9.48 11.95 -7.57
N ALA A 136 -8.52 11.08 -7.88
CA ALA A 136 -8.80 9.71 -8.31
C ALA A 136 -9.27 8.81 -7.15
N ALA A 137 -8.96 9.15 -5.90
CA ALA A 137 -9.32 8.41 -4.69
C ALA A 137 -10.58 8.93 -3.98
N ALA A 138 -11.18 10.01 -4.45
CA ALA A 138 -12.41 10.61 -3.91
C ALA A 138 -13.67 10.02 -4.55
#